data_9c4a3df6a6588b18118aeca5a9e69ed9
#
_entry.id   9c4a3df6a6588b18118aeca5a9e69ed9
#
_cell.length_a   1.000
_cell.length_b   1.000
_cell.length_c   1.000
_cell.angle_alpha   90.00
_cell.angle_beta   90.00
_cell.angle_gamma   90.00
#
_symmetry.space_group_name_H-M   'P 1'
#
loop_
_entity.id
_entity.type
_entity.pdbx_description
1 polymer ?
#
loop_
_entity_poly.entity_id
_entity_poly.type
_entity_poly.pdbx_seq_one_letter_code
_entity_poly.pdbx_strand_id
1 'polypeptide(L)'
;RRAARRQGLISTKDIPLAMTSWRPCHRLIASRYPTVGLYDAIADPADLDAVFAIEALTNPRIRDELGSLQLVPPADRVSGVGSTVIMAAFTHLNPEGSRFSDGGYGVYYAALTLETAIAEVSHHRAQFLARTREPAMEVDMRAISANLEAELHDLRGLGKRGAALLAPNHYAAPQALGRRLREAGSWGVVFTSVRLEGGQCAGVFRPKALRQARSGAHIALRWDGQRITHWYEKRSLQTLP
;
A
#
# COMPACT_ATOMS: atom_id res chain seq x y z
N ARG A 1 20.55 34.23 19.39
CA ARG A 1 19.21 33.82 18.88
C ARG A 1 19.42 33.36 17.45
N ARG A 2 19.63 32.05 17.26
CA ARG A 2 19.67 31.43 15.90
C ARG A 2 18.24 31.27 15.42
N ALA A 3 17.87 31.99 14.39
CA ALA A 3 16.63 31.80 13.65
C ALA A 3 16.59 30.36 13.07
N ALA A 4 15.69 29.53 13.56
CA ALA A 4 15.41 28.24 12.97
C ALA A 4 14.95 28.49 11.52
N ARG A 5 15.79 28.14 10.54
CA ARG A 5 15.39 28.12 9.14
C ARG A 5 14.17 27.20 9.05
N ARG A 6 13.02 27.77 8.80
CA ARG A 6 11.84 27.05 8.31
C ARG A 6 12.27 26.36 7.01
N GLN A 7 12.55 25.06 7.07
CA GLN A 7 12.66 24.26 5.87
C GLN A 7 11.31 24.37 5.18
N GLY A 8 11.23 25.16 4.12
CA GLY A 8 10.01 25.43 3.39
C GLY A 8 9.43 24.11 2.87
N LEU A 9 8.21 23.80 3.26
CA LEU A 9 7.44 22.69 2.70
C LEU A 9 7.40 22.86 1.18
N ILE A 10 7.82 21.83 0.43
CA ILE A 10 7.72 21.83 -1.04
C ILE A 10 6.25 22.09 -1.42
N SER A 11 6.03 23.06 -2.29
CA SER A 11 4.69 23.30 -2.84
C SER A 11 4.28 22.10 -3.71
N THR A 12 3.02 21.70 -3.62
CA THR A 12 2.49 20.63 -4.47
C THR A 12 2.60 20.96 -5.95
N LYS A 13 2.53 22.25 -6.31
CA LYS A 13 2.69 22.76 -7.67
C LYS A 13 4.12 22.63 -8.21
N ASP A 14 5.11 22.53 -7.32
CA ASP A 14 6.53 22.40 -7.72
C ASP A 14 6.95 20.93 -7.92
N ILE A 15 6.05 19.99 -7.70
CA ILE A 15 6.29 18.55 -7.91
C ILE A 15 5.73 18.22 -9.30
N PRO A 16 6.59 17.78 -10.24
CA PRO A 16 6.12 17.44 -11.57
C PRO A 16 5.17 16.25 -11.55
N LEU A 17 4.25 16.21 -12.49
CA LEU A 17 3.40 15.05 -12.75
C LEU A 17 4.09 14.16 -13.79
N ALA A 18 3.97 12.84 -13.60
CA ALA A 18 4.47 11.84 -14.52
C ALA A 18 3.43 10.75 -14.74
N MET A 19 3.11 10.46 -16.00
CA MET A 19 2.32 9.29 -16.33
C MET A 19 3.08 8.03 -15.86
N THR A 20 2.46 7.28 -14.99
CA THR A 20 3.00 6.04 -14.44
C THR A 20 2.15 4.88 -14.91
N SER A 21 2.74 4.00 -15.73
CA SER A 21 2.08 2.81 -16.27
C SER A 21 2.95 1.60 -15.96
N TRP A 22 2.56 0.84 -14.93
CA TRP A 22 3.24 -0.39 -14.52
C TRP A 22 2.33 -1.59 -14.73
N ARG A 23 2.79 -2.54 -15.53
CA ARG A 23 2.03 -3.73 -15.91
C ARG A 23 2.89 -4.99 -15.84
N PRO A 24 2.96 -5.62 -14.65
CA PRO A 24 2.29 -5.30 -13.40
C PRO A 24 3.11 -4.37 -12.48
N CYS A 25 2.45 -3.82 -11.46
CA CYS A 25 3.06 -3.40 -10.21
C CYS A 25 2.86 -4.49 -9.14
N HIS A 26 3.66 -4.45 -8.08
CA HIS A 26 3.71 -5.49 -7.05
C HIS A 26 3.46 -4.93 -5.64
N ARG A 27 2.71 -5.69 -4.84
CA ARG A 27 2.47 -5.41 -3.43
C ARG A 27 2.53 -6.72 -2.64
N LEU A 28 3.05 -6.70 -1.40
CA LEU A 28 2.95 -7.82 -0.48
C LEU A 28 1.94 -7.53 0.63
N ILE A 29 1.12 -8.51 0.93
CA ILE A 29 0.20 -8.52 2.08
C ILE A 29 0.47 -9.75 2.93
N ALA A 30 0.10 -9.72 4.23
CA ALA A 30 0.21 -10.91 5.07
C ALA A 30 -0.75 -12.00 4.58
N SER A 31 -0.27 -13.25 4.50
CA SER A 31 -1.06 -14.39 4.00
C SER A 31 -2.28 -14.72 4.85
N ARG A 32 -2.31 -14.28 6.11
CA ARG A 32 -3.45 -14.45 7.02
C ARG A 32 -4.72 -13.71 6.57
N TYR A 33 -4.61 -12.73 5.69
CA TYR A 33 -5.78 -12.04 5.17
C TYR A 33 -6.45 -12.91 4.11
N PRO A 34 -7.76 -13.21 4.26
CA PRO A 34 -8.48 -14.02 3.30
C PRO A 34 -8.55 -13.35 1.94
N THR A 35 -8.62 -14.16 0.90
CA THR A 35 -8.87 -13.71 -0.47
C THR A 35 -10.37 -13.73 -0.80
N VAL A 36 -11.22 -13.39 0.15
CA VAL A 36 -12.66 -13.36 -0.12
C VAL A 36 -12.94 -12.23 -1.10
N GLY A 37 -13.48 -12.57 -2.25
CA GLY A 37 -13.75 -11.66 -3.36
C GLY A 37 -15.05 -10.88 -3.18
N LEU A 38 -15.25 -10.20 -2.05
CA LEU A 38 -16.50 -9.50 -1.75
C LEU A 38 -16.82 -8.39 -2.75
N TYR A 39 -15.86 -7.58 -3.10
CA TYR A 39 -16.01 -6.55 -4.14
C TYR A 39 -15.98 -7.15 -5.54
N ASP A 40 -15.39 -8.34 -5.69
CA ASP A 40 -15.21 -9.00 -6.98
C ASP A 40 -16.53 -9.53 -7.55
N ALA A 41 -17.49 -9.86 -6.69
CA ALA A 41 -18.81 -10.37 -7.08
C ALA A 41 -19.80 -9.26 -7.48
N ILE A 42 -19.46 -7.99 -7.22
CA ILE A 42 -20.37 -6.86 -7.47
C ILE A 42 -20.02 -6.23 -8.82
N ALA A 43 -20.99 -6.19 -9.72
CA ALA A 43 -20.77 -5.66 -11.06
C ALA A 43 -20.70 -4.13 -11.10
N ASP A 44 -21.57 -3.43 -10.34
CA ASP A 44 -21.62 -1.97 -10.30
C ASP A 44 -21.15 -1.43 -8.94
N PRO A 45 -20.15 -0.51 -8.90
CA PRO A 45 -19.75 0.14 -7.66
C PRO A 45 -20.85 0.93 -6.95
N ALA A 46 -21.91 1.35 -7.66
CA ALA A 46 -23.05 2.04 -7.07
C ALA A 46 -23.86 1.12 -6.14
N ASP A 47 -23.85 -0.18 -6.36
CA ASP A 47 -24.57 -1.16 -5.55
C ASP A 47 -23.86 -1.54 -4.25
N LEU A 48 -22.60 -1.12 -4.09
CA LEU A 48 -21.77 -1.50 -2.95
C LEU A 48 -22.39 -1.10 -1.60
N ASP A 49 -22.97 0.09 -1.48
CA ASP A 49 -23.59 0.54 -0.22
C ASP A 49 -24.80 -0.34 0.13
N ALA A 50 -25.63 -0.72 -0.85
CA ALA A 50 -26.80 -1.56 -0.63
C ALA A 50 -26.41 -3.00 -0.27
N VAL A 51 -25.46 -3.58 -1.00
CA VAL A 51 -24.95 -4.93 -0.72
C VAL A 51 -24.32 -4.99 0.66
N PHE A 52 -23.49 -4.01 1.03
CA PHE A 52 -22.85 -4.00 2.34
C PHE A 52 -23.85 -3.76 3.48
N ALA A 53 -24.89 -2.97 3.27
CA ALA A 53 -25.95 -2.79 4.27
C ALA A 53 -26.67 -4.13 4.55
N ILE A 54 -26.97 -4.90 3.51
CA ILE A 54 -27.63 -6.21 3.62
C ILE A 54 -26.69 -7.23 4.27
N GLU A 55 -25.47 -7.36 3.79
CA GLU A 55 -24.49 -8.30 4.32
C GLU A 55 -24.12 -8.03 5.78
N ALA A 56 -24.02 -6.76 6.17
CA ALA A 56 -23.74 -6.37 7.55
C ALA A 56 -24.85 -6.74 8.55
N LEU A 57 -26.09 -6.97 8.07
CA LEU A 57 -27.18 -7.45 8.92
C LEU A 57 -27.05 -8.93 9.24
N THR A 58 -26.48 -9.72 8.32
CA THR A 58 -26.46 -11.18 8.40
C THR A 58 -25.12 -11.75 8.86
N ASN A 59 -24.01 -11.02 8.66
CA ASN A 59 -22.68 -11.52 8.97
C ASN A 59 -21.76 -10.42 9.55
N PRO A 60 -21.60 -10.35 10.89
CA PRO A 60 -20.70 -9.38 11.53
C PRO A 60 -19.23 -9.47 11.09
N ARG A 61 -18.75 -10.66 10.66
CA ARG A 61 -17.37 -10.85 10.19
C ARG A 61 -17.09 -10.12 8.90
N ILE A 62 -18.10 -9.91 8.08
CA ILE A 62 -17.97 -9.17 6.82
C ILE A 62 -17.53 -7.72 7.05
N ARG A 63 -17.93 -7.09 8.15
CA ARG A 63 -17.48 -5.74 8.50
C ARG A 63 -15.96 -5.68 8.72
N ASP A 64 -15.41 -6.70 9.38
CA ASP A 64 -13.97 -6.76 9.63
C ASP A 64 -13.19 -7.05 8.35
N GLU A 65 -13.78 -7.81 7.42
CA GLU A 65 -13.17 -8.16 6.14
C GLU A 65 -13.28 -7.04 5.10
N LEU A 66 -14.37 -6.26 5.11
CA LEU A 66 -14.62 -5.16 4.18
C LEU A 66 -13.91 -3.85 4.57
N GLY A 67 -13.69 -3.65 5.86
CA GLY A 67 -13.28 -2.38 6.39
C GLY A 67 -14.39 -1.31 6.24
N SER A 68 -14.02 -0.04 6.31
CA SER A 68 -14.96 1.08 6.20
C SER A 68 -15.04 1.61 4.76
N LEU A 69 -16.09 1.23 4.03
CA LEU A 69 -16.33 1.70 2.66
C LEU A 69 -16.51 3.22 2.58
N GLN A 70 -17.02 3.85 3.65
CA GLN A 70 -17.22 5.29 3.72
C GLN A 70 -15.92 6.11 3.61
N LEU A 71 -14.77 5.49 3.84
CA LEU A 71 -13.45 6.11 3.64
C LEU A 71 -13.12 6.36 2.17
N VAL A 72 -13.82 5.69 1.25
CA VAL A 72 -13.61 5.81 -0.18
C VAL A 72 -14.80 6.53 -0.81
N PRO A 73 -14.60 7.73 -1.39
CA PRO A 73 -15.66 8.44 -2.09
C PRO A 73 -16.34 7.53 -3.15
N PRO A 74 -17.66 7.56 -3.30
CA PRO A 74 -18.38 6.72 -4.28
C PRO A 74 -17.78 6.78 -5.69
N ALA A 75 -17.39 7.98 -6.12
CA ALA A 75 -16.77 8.20 -7.43
C ALA A 75 -15.42 7.48 -7.63
N ASP A 76 -14.74 7.07 -6.55
CA ASP A 76 -13.43 6.40 -6.60
C ASP A 76 -13.50 4.91 -6.37
N ARG A 77 -14.66 4.37 -6.00
CA ARG A 77 -14.85 2.95 -5.71
C ARG A 77 -14.69 2.10 -6.97
N VAL A 78 -14.16 0.91 -6.79
CA VAL A 78 -14.00 -0.10 -7.85
C VAL A 78 -14.65 -1.41 -7.40
N SER A 79 -15.20 -2.15 -8.37
CA SER A 79 -15.80 -3.48 -8.20
C SER A 79 -15.34 -4.40 -9.32
N GLY A 80 -15.76 -5.66 -9.29
CA GLY A 80 -15.36 -6.69 -10.23
C GLY A 80 -14.04 -7.38 -9.87
N VAL A 81 -13.61 -8.30 -10.69
CA VAL A 81 -12.49 -9.21 -10.42
C VAL A 81 -11.22 -8.47 -10.00
N GLY A 82 -10.68 -8.81 -8.83
CA GLY A 82 -9.45 -8.25 -8.25
C GLY A 82 -9.66 -6.93 -7.47
N SER A 83 -10.88 -6.41 -7.42
CA SER A 83 -11.15 -5.15 -6.72
C SER A 83 -11.04 -5.27 -5.19
N THR A 84 -11.30 -6.44 -4.62
CA THR A 84 -11.24 -6.66 -3.17
C THR A 84 -9.86 -6.32 -2.60
N VAL A 85 -8.79 -6.82 -3.20
CA VAL A 85 -7.42 -6.54 -2.72
C VAL A 85 -6.98 -5.09 -3.00
N ILE A 86 -7.59 -4.43 -3.99
CA ILE A 86 -7.38 -2.99 -4.22
C ILE A 86 -8.08 -2.20 -3.13
N MET A 87 -9.39 -2.41 -2.96
CA MET A 87 -10.23 -1.67 -2.02
C MET A 87 -9.76 -1.82 -0.58
N ALA A 88 -9.29 -3.02 -0.18
CA ALA A 88 -8.79 -3.29 1.16
C ALA A 88 -7.71 -2.30 1.63
N ALA A 89 -6.89 -1.79 0.74
CA ALA A 89 -5.86 -0.80 1.09
C ALA A 89 -6.43 0.58 1.47
N PHE A 90 -7.67 0.85 1.09
CA PHE A 90 -8.34 2.13 1.32
C PHE A 90 -9.43 2.04 2.39
N THR A 91 -9.96 0.84 2.66
CA THR A 91 -11.04 0.61 3.64
C THR A 91 -10.53 0.12 4.99
N HIS A 92 -9.29 -0.40 5.07
CA HIS A 92 -8.63 -0.81 6.31
C HIS A 92 -7.47 0.14 6.61
N LEU A 93 -7.69 1.04 7.57
CA LEU A 93 -6.67 2.01 7.94
C LEU A 93 -5.63 1.39 8.85
N ASN A 94 -4.38 1.81 8.68
CA ASN A 94 -3.34 1.60 9.68
C ASN A 94 -3.32 2.82 10.63
N PRO A 95 -3.73 2.68 11.90
CA PRO A 95 -3.74 3.80 12.85
C PRO A 95 -2.34 4.40 13.11
N GLU A 96 -1.27 3.62 12.92
CA GLU A 96 0.11 4.11 13.03
C GLU A 96 0.52 4.96 11.81
N GLY A 97 -0.33 5.03 10.79
CA GLY A 97 -0.03 5.70 9.54
C GLY A 97 0.96 4.95 8.65
N SER A 98 1.46 5.66 7.66
CA SER A 98 2.42 5.18 6.68
C SER A 98 3.22 6.36 6.14
N ARG A 99 4.11 6.15 5.15
CA ARG A 99 4.92 7.25 4.61
C ARG A 99 4.08 8.44 4.13
N PHE A 100 2.97 8.22 3.44
CA PHE A 100 2.15 9.31 2.88
C PHE A 100 0.75 9.40 3.49
N SER A 101 0.49 8.74 4.62
CA SER A 101 -0.76 8.86 5.37
C SER A 101 -0.46 8.86 6.86
N ASP A 102 -1.12 9.73 7.58
CA ASP A 102 -1.08 9.81 9.05
C ASP A 102 -2.04 8.83 9.74
N GLY A 103 -2.69 7.95 8.97
CA GLY A 103 -3.68 6.98 9.47
C GLY A 103 -5.12 7.43 9.22
N GLY A 104 -5.37 8.65 8.78
CA GLY A 104 -6.71 9.16 8.49
C GLY A 104 -7.29 8.70 7.14
N TYR A 105 -6.48 8.10 6.29
CA TYR A 105 -6.91 7.56 4.98
C TYR A 105 -5.99 6.45 4.51
N GLY A 106 -6.52 5.58 3.64
CA GLY A 106 -5.77 4.47 3.05
C GLY A 106 -4.89 4.90 1.87
N VAL A 107 -3.77 4.20 1.71
CA VAL A 107 -2.86 4.35 0.57
C VAL A 107 -2.47 2.95 0.07
N TYR A 108 -2.62 2.74 -1.23
CA TYR A 108 -2.12 1.51 -1.85
C TYR A 108 -0.65 1.70 -2.24
N TYR A 109 0.24 1.08 -1.49
CA TYR A 109 1.66 1.05 -1.83
C TYR A 109 1.94 -0.09 -2.79
N ALA A 110 2.61 0.26 -3.89
CA ALA A 110 3.09 -0.69 -4.89
C ALA A 110 4.55 -0.41 -5.23
N ALA A 111 5.24 -1.42 -5.74
CA ALA A 111 6.57 -1.32 -6.30
C ALA A 111 6.57 -1.77 -7.77
N LEU A 112 7.52 -1.26 -8.54
CA LEU A 112 7.67 -1.64 -9.95
C LEU A 112 8.09 -3.11 -10.10
N THR A 113 8.91 -3.63 -9.15
CA THR A 113 9.37 -5.02 -9.14
C THR A 113 8.99 -5.73 -7.85
N LEU A 114 8.91 -7.06 -7.90
CA LEU A 114 8.61 -7.88 -6.72
C LEU A 114 9.71 -7.73 -5.65
N GLU A 115 10.97 -7.69 -6.05
CA GLU A 115 12.12 -7.53 -5.16
C GLU A 115 12.04 -6.21 -4.39
N THR A 116 11.64 -5.13 -5.06
CA THR A 116 11.42 -3.83 -4.40
C THR A 116 10.28 -3.91 -3.38
N ALA A 117 9.17 -4.57 -3.74
CA ALA A 117 8.06 -4.77 -2.82
C ALA A 117 8.47 -5.60 -1.59
N ILE A 118 9.29 -6.64 -1.80
CA ILE A 118 9.84 -7.48 -0.72
C ILE A 118 10.73 -6.64 0.20
N ALA A 119 11.64 -5.86 -0.34
CA ALA A 119 12.56 -5.03 0.45
C ALA A 119 11.81 -4.02 1.34
N GLU A 120 10.82 -3.31 0.78
CA GLU A 120 10.00 -2.35 1.53
C GLU A 120 9.19 -3.04 2.64
N VAL A 121 8.52 -4.16 2.35
CA VAL A 121 7.73 -4.86 3.35
C VAL A 121 8.60 -5.52 4.41
N SER A 122 9.75 -6.08 4.04
CA SER A 122 10.70 -6.69 4.99
C SER A 122 11.13 -5.70 6.07
N HIS A 123 11.40 -4.44 5.69
CA HIS A 123 11.74 -3.42 6.66
C HIS A 123 10.62 -3.16 7.67
N HIS A 124 9.38 -2.99 7.21
CA HIS A 124 8.24 -2.75 8.09
C HIS A 124 7.92 -3.95 8.98
N ARG A 125 8.05 -5.18 8.44
CA ARG A 125 7.87 -6.41 9.23
C ARG A 125 8.94 -6.58 10.29
N ALA A 126 10.21 -6.30 9.94
CA ALA A 126 11.31 -6.35 10.91
C ALA A 126 11.09 -5.37 12.07
N GLN A 127 10.66 -4.14 11.79
CA GLN A 127 10.33 -3.16 12.83
C GLN A 127 9.19 -3.63 13.74
N PHE A 128 8.13 -4.21 13.16
CA PHE A 128 7.01 -4.75 13.92
C PHE A 128 7.46 -5.90 14.84
N LEU A 129 8.15 -6.91 14.29
CA LEU A 129 8.61 -8.09 15.02
C LEU A 129 9.61 -7.73 16.14
N ALA A 130 10.49 -6.74 15.88
CA ALA A 130 11.40 -6.25 16.91
C ALA A 130 10.65 -5.55 18.07
N ARG A 131 9.61 -4.76 17.78
CA ARG A 131 8.79 -4.11 18.82
C ARG A 131 7.99 -5.11 19.66
N THR A 132 7.48 -6.16 19.02
CA THR A 132 6.72 -7.22 19.70
C THR A 132 7.61 -8.30 20.30
N ARG A 133 8.94 -8.21 20.10
CA ARG A 133 9.95 -9.17 20.62
C ARG A 133 9.67 -10.61 20.19
N GLU A 134 9.27 -10.76 18.93
CA GLU A 134 8.97 -12.09 18.39
C GLU A 134 10.24 -12.95 18.29
N PRO A 135 10.15 -14.25 18.63
CA PRO A 135 11.25 -15.19 18.42
C PRO A 135 11.52 -15.40 16.94
N ALA A 136 12.62 -16.09 16.61
CA ALA A 136 12.91 -16.46 15.22
C ALA A 136 11.74 -17.25 14.62
N MET A 137 11.26 -16.78 13.44
CA MET A 137 10.09 -17.36 12.78
C MET A 137 10.06 -17.08 11.28
N GLU A 138 9.16 -17.71 10.58
CA GLU A 138 8.80 -17.35 9.21
C GLU A 138 7.54 -16.48 9.21
N VAL A 139 7.57 -15.44 8.38
CA VAL A 139 6.43 -14.55 8.16
C VAL A 139 5.89 -14.79 6.76
N ASP A 140 4.69 -15.32 6.68
CA ASP A 140 4.04 -15.64 5.42
C ASP A 140 3.37 -14.42 4.80
N MET A 141 3.78 -14.14 3.59
CA MET A 141 3.28 -13.04 2.77
C MET A 141 2.72 -13.58 1.46
N ARG A 142 1.80 -12.83 0.87
CA ARG A 142 1.26 -13.10 -0.46
C ARG A 142 1.62 -11.94 -1.37
N ALA A 143 2.19 -12.25 -2.52
CA ALA A 143 2.39 -11.28 -3.58
C ALA A 143 1.06 -10.97 -4.27
N ILE A 144 0.79 -9.70 -4.47
CA ILE A 144 -0.32 -9.21 -5.28
C ILE A 144 0.29 -8.47 -6.47
N SER A 145 -0.15 -8.81 -7.66
CA SER A 145 0.15 -8.04 -8.87
C SER A 145 -1.09 -7.25 -9.31
N ALA A 146 -0.90 -6.03 -9.79
CA ALA A 146 -1.97 -5.20 -10.35
C ALA A 146 -1.43 -4.33 -11.47
N ASN A 147 -2.28 -3.83 -12.34
CA ASN A 147 -1.91 -2.80 -13.31
C ASN A 147 -2.16 -1.43 -12.68
N LEU A 148 -1.11 -0.59 -12.66
CA LEU A 148 -1.17 0.80 -12.23
C LEU A 148 -1.09 1.69 -13.46
N GLU A 149 -2.07 2.59 -13.60
CA GLU A 149 -2.08 3.58 -14.69
C GLU A 149 -2.69 4.89 -14.19
N ALA A 150 -1.84 5.88 -13.93
CA ALA A 150 -2.26 7.19 -13.46
C ALA A 150 -1.15 8.24 -13.64
N GLU A 151 -1.54 9.51 -13.69
CA GLU A 151 -0.62 10.63 -13.58
C GLU A 151 -0.33 10.91 -12.11
N LEU A 152 0.91 10.61 -11.68
CA LEU A 152 1.35 10.69 -10.29
C LEU A 152 2.33 11.85 -10.11
N HIS A 153 2.34 12.45 -8.92
CA HIS A 153 3.38 13.41 -8.54
C HIS A 153 4.73 12.71 -8.41
N ASP A 154 5.71 13.15 -9.19
CA ASP A 154 7.01 12.49 -9.30
C ASP A 154 8.02 13.07 -8.30
N LEU A 155 8.34 12.29 -7.28
CA LEU A 155 9.33 12.65 -6.27
C LEU A 155 10.75 12.19 -6.62
N ARG A 156 10.93 11.39 -7.68
CA ARG A 156 12.22 10.74 -8.02
C ARG A 156 13.28 11.76 -8.40
N GLY A 157 12.90 12.83 -9.11
CA GLY A 157 13.81 13.87 -9.60
C GLY A 157 14.08 15.02 -8.63
N LEU A 158 13.52 15.01 -7.42
CA LEU A 158 13.61 16.17 -6.52
C LEU A 158 14.98 16.37 -5.85
N GLY A 159 15.86 15.37 -5.88
CA GLY A 159 17.22 15.45 -5.32
C GLY A 159 17.19 15.91 -3.85
N LYS A 160 18.07 16.85 -3.50
CA LYS A 160 18.17 17.41 -2.12
C LYS A 160 16.86 18.05 -1.63
N ARG A 161 16.03 18.61 -2.52
CA ARG A 161 14.73 19.21 -2.17
C ARG A 161 13.74 18.15 -1.66
N GLY A 162 13.81 16.93 -2.19
CA GLY A 162 12.97 15.80 -1.79
C GLY A 162 13.51 14.96 -0.64
N ALA A 163 14.72 15.23 -0.13
CA ALA A 163 15.38 14.37 0.86
C ALA A 163 14.54 14.12 2.12
N ALA A 164 13.85 15.16 2.63
CA ALA A 164 12.98 15.01 3.79
C ALA A 164 11.75 14.13 3.52
N LEU A 165 11.27 14.05 2.25
CA LEU A 165 10.14 13.23 1.85
C LEU A 165 10.51 11.74 1.74
N LEU A 166 11.79 11.47 1.48
CA LEU A 166 12.33 10.13 1.33
C LEU A 166 13.20 9.70 2.53
N ALA A 167 13.14 10.44 3.65
CA ALA A 167 13.83 10.06 4.87
C ALA A 167 13.38 8.65 5.32
N PRO A 168 14.32 7.72 5.64
CA PRO A 168 13.97 6.32 5.87
C PRO A 168 12.97 6.10 7.01
N ASN A 169 13.11 6.84 8.12
CA ASN A 169 12.36 6.59 9.36
C ASN A 169 11.61 7.83 9.88
N HIS A 170 11.52 8.91 9.10
CA HIS A 170 10.84 10.14 9.48
C HIS A 170 9.71 10.45 8.50
N TYR A 171 8.47 10.33 8.93
CA TYR A 171 7.30 10.39 8.05
C TYR A 171 6.51 11.70 8.17
N ALA A 172 6.85 12.61 9.08
CA ALA A 172 6.09 13.85 9.25
C ALA A 172 6.00 14.70 7.95
N ALA A 173 7.13 14.86 7.24
CA ALA A 173 7.16 15.64 5.99
C ALA A 173 6.37 14.96 4.86
N PRO A 174 6.59 13.66 4.54
CA PRO A 174 5.82 12.99 3.50
C PRO A 174 4.34 12.81 3.87
N GLN A 175 3.97 12.63 5.14
CA GLN A 175 2.57 12.61 5.58
C GLN A 175 1.87 13.95 5.34
N ALA A 176 2.53 15.06 5.69
CA ALA A 176 2.01 16.40 5.42
C ALA A 176 1.85 16.67 3.91
N LEU A 177 2.77 16.18 3.09
CA LEU A 177 2.64 16.24 1.63
C LEU A 177 1.47 15.38 1.14
N GLY A 178 1.39 14.12 1.58
CA GLY A 178 0.34 13.19 1.18
C GLY A 178 -1.05 13.73 1.45
N ARG A 179 -1.27 14.33 2.63
CA ARG A 179 -2.53 14.98 2.98
C ARG A 179 -2.89 16.09 1.99
N ARG A 180 -1.97 17.02 1.74
CA ARG A 180 -2.21 18.13 0.81
C ARG A 180 -2.48 17.66 -0.62
N LEU A 181 -1.75 16.65 -1.09
CA LEU A 181 -1.96 16.06 -2.42
C LEU A 181 -3.33 15.38 -2.51
N ARG A 182 -3.71 14.63 -1.49
CA ARG A 182 -5.02 13.97 -1.45
C ARG A 182 -6.17 14.99 -1.42
N GLU A 183 -6.07 16.03 -0.61
CA GLU A 183 -7.04 17.14 -0.56
C GLU A 183 -7.16 17.87 -1.91
N ALA A 184 -6.05 17.97 -2.65
CA ALA A 184 -6.03 18.53 -4.01
C ALA A 184 -6.51 17.55 -5.09
N GLY A 185 -7.01 16.34 -4.74
CA GLY A 185 -7.54 15.36 -5.69
C GLY A 185 -6.47 14.57 -6.45
N SER A 186 -5.21 14.57 -5.99
CA SER A 186 -4.11 13.82 -6.62
C SER A 186 -4.40 12.32 -6.68
N TRP A 187 -3.90 11.66 -7.72
CA TRP A 187 -3.92 10.21 -7.86
C TRP A 187 -2.89 9.50 -6.98
N GLY A 188 -1.84 10.21 -6.56
CA GLY A 188 -0.78 9.66 -5.73
C GLY A 188 0.60 10.21 -6.04
N VAL A 189 1.60 9.47 -5.61
CA VAL A 189 3.02 9.81 -5.77
C VAL A 189 3.80 8.63 -6.33
N VAL A 190 4.84 8.89 -7.13
CA VAL A 190 5.85 7.92 -7.51
C VAL A 190 7.20 8.38 -6.95
N PHE A 191 7.98 7.46 -6.38
CA PHE A 191 9.20 7.78 -5.67
C PHE A 191 10.23 6.64 -5.74
N THR A 192 11.49 6.96 -5.45
CA THR A 192 12.56 5.96 -5.37
C THR A 192 12.44 5.18 -4.07
N SER A 193 12.60 3.86 -4.10
CA SER A 193 12.67 3.05 -2.89
C SER A 193 13.81 3.55 -1.99
N VAL A 194 13.55 3.59 -0.70
CA VAL A 194 14.56 3.89 0.31
C VAL A 194 15.16 2.62 0.94
N ARG A 195 14.74 1.44 0.43
CA ARG A 195 15.14 0.12 0.94
C ARG A 195 15.86 -0.73 -0.10
N LEU A 196 15.70 -0.42 -1.37
CA LEU A 196 16.38 -1.10 -2.48
C LEU A 196 16.88 -0.05 -3.47
N GLU A 197 18.19 -0.01 -3.68
CA GLU A 197 18.81 0.88 -4.65
C GLU A 197 18.25 0.62 -6.07
N GLY A 198 17.95 1.69 -6.80
CA GLY A 198 17.31 1.61 -8.13
C GLY A 198 15.84 1.21 -8.11
N GLY A 199 15.28 0.76 -6.97
CA GLY A 199 13.88 0.40 -6.85
C GLY A 199 12.95 1.61 -6.99
N GLN A 200 11.76 1.39 -7.52
CA GLN A 200 10.72 2.41 -7.66
C GLN A 200 9.44 1.97 -6.96
N CYS A 201 8.82 2.91 -6.26
CA CYS A 201 7.60 2.72 -5.50
C CYS A 201 6.54 3.75 -5.89
N ALA A 202 5.28 3.40 -5.70
CA ALA A 202 4.15 4.31 -5.80
C ALA A 202 3.29 4.26 -4.54
N GLY A 203 2.77 5.40 -4.13
CA GLY A 203 1.72 5.53 -3.12
C GLY A 203 0.47 6.07 -3.81
N VAL A 204 -0.50 5.21 -4.02
CA VAL A 204 -1.73 5.51 -4.77
C VAL A 204 -2.81 5.93 -3.78
N PHE A 205 -3.49 7.06 -4.06
CA PHE A 205 -4.52 7.63 -3.19
C PHE A 205 -5.94 7.29 -3.65
N ARG A 206 -6.13 6.85 -4.88
CA ARG A 206 -7.45 6.58 -5.48
C ARG A 206 -7.49 5.19 -6.09
N PRO A 207 -8.44 4.32 -5.69
CA PRO A 207 -8.54 2.94 -6.18
C PRO A 207 -8.58 2.82 -7.70
N LYS A 208 -9.24 3.74 -8.39
CA LYS A 208 -9.41 3.72 -9.85
C LYS A 208 -8.12 3.79 -10.67
N ALA A 209 -6.98 4.15 -10.06
CA ALA A 209 -5.67 4.05 -10.68
C ALA A 209 -5.19 2.61 -10.87
N LEU A 210 -5.84 1.64 -10.23
CA LEU A 210 -5.44 0.24 -10.18
C LEU A 210 -6.51 -0.65 -10.82
N ARG A 211 -6.04 -1.68 -11.53
CA ARG A 211 -6.92 -2.64 -12.21
C ARG A 211 -6.31 -4.04 -12.21
N GLN A 212 -7.17 -5.05 -12.41
CA GLN A 212 -6.78 -6.44 -12.63
C GLN A 212 -5.83 -6.99 -11.55
N ALA A 213 -6.11 -6.68 -10.29
CA ALA A 213 -5.31 -7.23 -9.22
C ALA A 213 -5.50 -8.76 -9.13
N ARG A 214 -4.38 -9.47 -8.92
CA ARG A 214 -4.33 -10.93 -8.84
C ARG A 214 -3.44 -11.37 -7.70
N SER A 215 -3.86 -12.39 -6.99
CA SER A 215 -3.01 -13.12 -6.07
C SER A 215 -1.94 -13.89 -6.85
N GLY A 216 -0.71 -13.77 -6.41
CA GLY A 216 0.45 -14.47 -6.95
C GLY A 216 1.09 -15.38 -5.92
N ALA A 217 2.42 -15.48 -5.97
CA ALA A 217 3.22 -16.37 -5.15
C ALA A 217 3.07 -16.10 -3.65
N HIS A 218 3.20 -17.16 -2.86
CA HIS A 218 3.41 -17.08 -1.42
C HIS A 218 4.90 -16.90 -1.14
N ILE A 219 5.23 -15.87 -0.38
CA ILE A 219 6.60 -15.48 -0.03
C ILE A 219 6.79 -15.69 1.47
N ALA A 220 7.82 -16.43 1.85
CA ALA A 220 8.25 -16.51 3.24
C ALA A 220 9.39 -15.52 3.50
N LEU A 221 9.26 -14.73 4.56
CA LEU A 221 10.31 -13.86 5.08
C LEU A 221 10.88 -14.49 6.36
N ARG A 222 12.18 -14.79 6.39
CA ARG A 222 12.81 -15.41 7.54
C ARG A 222 13.31 -14.36 8.53
N TRP A 223 12.67 -14.31 9.68
CA TRP A 223 13.06 -13.51 10.83
C TRP A 223 13.96 -14.34 11.75
N ASP A 224 15.14 -13.81 12.11
CA ASP A 224 16.11 -14.51 12.97
C ASP A 224 16.03 -14.11 14.47
N GLY A 225 15.06 -13.28 14.82
CA GLY A 225 14.91 -12.66 16.13
C GLY A 225 15.40 -11.20 16.20
N GLN A 226 16.11 -10.73 15.17
CA GLN A 226 16.67 -9.37 15.09
C GLN A 226 16.41 -8.68 13.76
N ARG A 227 16.45 -9.43 12.65
CA ARG A 227 16.27 -8.93 11.29
C ARG A 227 15.66 -9.98 10.36
N ILE A 228 15.11 -9.53 9.23
CA ILE A 228 14.75 -10.42 8.13
C ILE A 228 16.02 -10.66 7.32
N THR A 229 16.44 -11.93 7.26
CA THR A 229 17.71 -12.33 6.66
C THR A 229 17.58 -12.86 5.24
N HIS A 230 16.50 -13.56 4.96
CA HIS A 230 16.24 -14.19 3.67
C HIS A 230 14.76 -14.12 3.33
N TRP A 231 14.47 -14.30 2.06
CA TRP A 231 13.13 -14.59 1.58
C TRP A 231 13.19 -15.69 0.53
N TYR A 232 12.10 -16.41 0.36
CA TYR A 232 11.93 -17.40 -0.68
C TYR A 232 10.48 -17.54 -1.07
N GLU A 233 10.24 -18.02 -2.29
CA GLU A 233 8.91 -18.36 -2.78
C GLU A 233 8.52 -19.76 -2.29
N LYS A 234 7.37 -19.85 -1.61
CA LYS A 234 6.78 -21.14 -1.26
C LYS A 234 6.12 -21.74 -2.50
N ARG A 235 6.69 -22.83 -3.00
CA ARG A 235 6.07 -23.64 -4.05
C ARG A 235 5.06 -24.61 -3.44
N SER A 236 4.08 -25.06 -4.24
CA SER A 236 3.06 -26.01 -3.78
C SER A 236 3.72 -27.25 -3.18
N LEU A 237 3.33 -27.61 -1.96
CA LEU A 237 3.69 -28.87 -1.33
C LEU A 237 2.95 -29.99 -2.07
N GLN A 238 3.63 -31.09 -2.35
CA GLN A 238 2.98 -32.29 -2.84
C GLN A 238 2.27 -32.98 -1.64
N THR A 239 1.06 -33.44 -1.89
CA THR A 239 0.33 -34.27 -0.90
C THR A 239 1.07 -35.58 -0.75
N LEU A 240 1.33 -36.00 0.49
CA LEU A 240 1.77 -37.36 0.75
C LEU A 240 0.67 -38.34 0.33
N PRO A 241 1.03 -39.50 -0.25
CA PRO A 241 0.07 -40.52 -0.65
C PRO A 241 -0.68 -41.09 0.53
#